data_821078db79850813ce95ade54134e356
#
_entry.id   821078db79850813ce95ade54134e356
#
_cell.length_a   1.000
_cell.length_b   1.000
_cell.length_c   1.000
_cell.angle_alpha   90.00
_cell.angle_beta   90.00
_cell.angle_gamma   90.00
#
_symmetry.space_group_name_H-M   'P 1'
#
loop_
_entity.id
_entity.type
_entity.pdbx_description
1 polymer ?
#
loop_
_entity_poly.entity_id
_entity_poly.type
_entity_poly.pdbx_seq_one_letter_code
_entity_poly.pdbx_strand_id
1 'polypeptide(L)'
;MAELDEIRESESFESFVIAIERLLSKVWNDRINISQVEPLTEKGRRNLLLRCFIHPVSGLPSSFIVKKVEAQYNPDRTDWDTRRFFNDWTGSQFLNTIPSKFQHSPIFYGGDRDLGFIVIEDVQHRNTLVEPLLGNDRNYAEWALLQYATCLGQLHSDTLGKVAEFKKLYKALSPEMEFARSNLNIQQHESRLKKLGIELKSNCWLDLETINTMLSNPGKFLAYVHTDACPDNVLDTGDKLRLIDFETGGFDHAFIDAACGRMMFPSCWCSKRLPLDLVRQMEHTYRTILIKHCPVAKEDEVFETAVVNACGFWLLYTLSRHLDYALEKDGDFGISTIRQRILARLETFIATSQEYNRLSGLRDTSSRLLDLLHQRWSNVADLPLYPAFQTE
;
A
#
# COMPACT_ATOMS: atom_id res chain seq x y z
N MET A 1 -15.40 18.37 21.19
CA MET A 1 -15.87 17.82 22.49
C MET A 1 -17.39 17.62 22.51
N ALA A 2 -18.19 18.62 22.27
CA ALA A 2 -19.68 18.46 22.30
C ALA A 2 -20.24 17.41 21.32
N GLU A 3 -19.69 17.28 20.10
CA GLU A 3 -20.13 16.27 19.11
C GLU A 3 -19.70 14.81 19.46
N LEU A 4 -18.66 14.64 20.28
CA LEU A 4 -18.26 13.33 20.79
C LEU A 4 -19.18 12.87 21.93
N ASP A 5 -19.72 13.79 22.67
CA ASP A 5 -20.69 13.50 23.72
C ASP A 5 -22.05 13.08 23.10
N GLU A 6 -22.46 13.67 21.96
CA GLU A 6 -23.64 13.21 21.21
C GLU A 6 -23.49 11.78 20.62
N ILE A 7 -22.31 11.38 20.17
CA ILE A 7 -22.05 10.01 19.67
C ILE A 7 -22.03 9.01 20.84
N ARG A 8 -21.49 9.41 21.98
CA ARG A 8 -21.42 8.57 23.19
C ARG A 8 -22.79 8.31 23.83
N GLU A 9 -23.73 9.22 23.67
CA GLU A 9 -25.09 9.11 24.25
C GLU A 9 -26.08 8.35 23.36
N SER A 10 -25.67 7.86 22.16
CA SER A 10 -26.57 7.06 21.33
C SER A 10 -26.60 5.60 21.76
N GLU A 11 -27.80 5.00 21.87
CA GLU A 11 -28.00 3.55 22.13
C GLU A 11 -27.17 2.67 21.12
N SER A 12 -26.94 3.18 19.94
CA SER A 12 -26.12 2.56 18.89
C SER A 12 -24.64 2.47 19.28
N PHE A 13 -24.08 3.48 19.93
CA PHE A 13 -22.67 3.49 20.36
C PHE A 13 -22.44 2.59 21.56
N GLU A 14 -23.33 2.59 22.54
CA GLU A 14 -23.26 1.66 23.67
C GLU A 14 -23.32 0.20 23.22
N SER A 15 -24.23 -0.12 22.31
CA SER A 15 -24.35 -1.46 21.74
C SER A 15 -23.06 -1.88 21.00
N PHE A 16 -22.40 -0.94 20.31
CA PHE A 16 -21.13 -1.14 19.64
C PHE A 16 -19.99 -1.42 20.63
N VAL A 17 -19.88 -0.62 21.71
CA VAL A 17 -18.89 -0.85 22.77
C VAL A 17 -19.09 -2.23 23.42
N ILE A 18 -20.32 -2.61 23.74
CA ILE A 18 -20.65 -3.92 24.28
C ILE A 18 -20.24 -5.05 23.35
N ALA A 19 -20.39 -4.88 22.03
CA ALA A 19 -19.96 -5.88 21.06
C ALA A 19 -18.43 -6.08 21.07
N ILE A 20 -17.67 -5.00 21.19
CA ILE A 20 -16.21 -5.06 21.32
C ILE A 20 -15.80 -5.76 22.62
N GLU A 21 -16.40 -5.39 23.76
CA GLU A 21 -16.12 -6.00 25.06
C GLU A 21 -16.39 -7.50 25.04
N ARG A 22 -17.51 -7.94 24.45
CA ARG A 22 -17.85 -9.35 24.28
C ARG A 22 -16.84 -10.09 23.41
N LEU A 23 -16.43 -9.50 22.29
CA LEU A 23 -15.40 -10.07 21.42
C LEU A 23 -14.11 -10.29 22.19
N LEU A 24 -13.58 -9.26 22.85
CA LEU A 24 -12.32 -9.32 23.56
C LEU A 24 -12.37 -10.20 24.80
N SER A 25 -13.51 -10.21 25.52
CA SER A 25 -13.70 -11.12 26.65
C SER A 25 -13.63 -12.59 26.22
N LYS A 26 -14.12 -12.91 25.03
CA LYS A 26 -13.99 -14.26 24.44
C LYS A 26 -12.56 -14.56 24.02
N VAL A 27 -11.87 -13.60 23.39
CA VAL A 27 -10.49 -13.76 22.90
C VAL A 27 -9.52 -13.98 24.05
N TRP A 28 -9.65 -13.21 25.13
CA TRP A 28 -8.72 -13.25 26.27
C TRP A 28 -9.20 -14.13 27.41
N ASN A 29 -10.39 -14.74 27.28
CA ASN A 29 -11.02 -15.57 28.32
C ASN A 29 -11.06 -14.87 29.69
N ASP A 30 -11.33 -13.56 29.67
CA ASP A 30 -11.45 -12.71 30.85
C ASP A 30 -12.53 -11.63 30.62
N ARG A 31 -13.05 -11.06 31.68
CA ARG A 31 -14.04 -9.99 31.57
C ARG A 31 -13.37 -8.68 31.21
N ILE A 32 -13.64 -8.17 30.03
CA ILE A 32 -13.10 -6.90 29.53
C ILE A 32 -14.16 -5.82 29.62
N ASN A 33 -13.77 -4.70 30.22
CA ASN A 33 -14.58 -3.49 30.28
C ASN A 33 -13.75 -2.32 29.71
N ILE A 34 -14.31 -1.61 28.75
CA ILE A 34 -13.70 -0.42 28.17
C ILE A 34 -13.90 0.75 29.14
N SER A 35 -12.79 1.39 29.52
CA SER A 35 -12.79 2.52 30.45
C SER A 35 -12.85 3.87 29.75
N GLN A 36 -12.29 3.96 28.54
CA GLN A 36 -12.20 5.19 27.75
C GLN A 36 -12.12 4.86 26.27
N VAL A 37 -12.69 5.73 25.42
CA VAL A 37 -12.62 5.67 23.96
C VAL A 37 -12.14 7.02 23.43
N GLU A 38 -11.10 7.02 22.61
CA GLU A 38 -10.54 8.21 21.96
C GLU A 38 -10.62 8.05 20.44
N PRO A 39 -11.27 8.96 19.71
CA PRO A 39 -11.24 8.94 18.26
C PRO A 39 -9.85 9.38 17.74
N LEU A 40 -9.33 8.62 16.77
CA LEU A 40 -8.07 8.93 16.09
C LEU A 40 -8.29 9.52 14.70
N THR A 41 -9.51 9.47 14.18
CA THR A 41 -9.88 10.05 12.87
C THR A 41 -10.89 11.16 13.04
N GLU A 42 -10.80 12.16 12.16
CA GLU A 42 -11.81 13.20 12.02
C GLU A 42 -13.12 12.65 11.48
N LYS A 43 -14.24 13.30 11.84
CA LYS A 43 -15.58 12.98 11.34
C LYS A 43 -15.62 13.09 9.80
N GLY A 44 -16.34 12.17 9.17
CA GLY A 44 -16.51 12.16 7.72
C GLY A 44 -15.42 11.37 6.96
N ARG A 45 -14.48 10.78 7.66
CA ARG A 45 -13.59 9.79 7.04
C ARG A 45 -14.36 8.49 6.79
N ARG A 46 -13.93 7.70 5.80
CA ARG A 46 -14.53 6.41 5.45
C ARG A 46 -14.51 5.40 6.61
N ASN A 47 -13.43 5.38 7.35
CA ASN A 47 -13.25 4.54 8.52
C ASN A 47 -13.16 5.39 9.78
N LEU A 48 -13.86 4.96 10.83
CA LEU A 48 -13.69 5.45 12.18
C LEU A 48 -12.58 4.62 12.85
N LEU A 49 -11.52 5.29 13.29
CA LEU A 49 -10.47 4.70 14.10
C LEU A 49 -10.64 5.18 15.54
N LEU A 50 -10.72 4.23 16.45
CA LEU A 50 -10.86 4.47 17.87
C LEU A 50 -9.71 3.80 18.63
N ARG A 51 -9.08 4.53 19.54
CA ARG A 51 -8.27 3.95 20.60
C ARG A 51 -9.15 3.68 21.80
N CYS A 52 -9.22 2.45 22.21
CA CYS A 52 -10.01 2.01 23.35
C CYS A 52 -9.07 1.57 24.47
N PHE A 53 -9.26 2.12 25.67
CA PHE A 53 -8.56 1.72 26.88
C PHE A 53 -9.42 0.79 27.70
N ILE A 54 -8.81 -0.19 28.37
CA ILE A 54 -9.52 -1.12 29.26
C ILE A 54 -9.12 -0.88 30.72
N HIS A 55 -9.98 -1.26 31.63
CA HIS A 55 -9.59 -1.39 33.02
C HIS A 55 -8.43 -2.39 33.16
N PRO A 56 -7.41 -2.09 33.97
CA PRO A 56 -6.23 -2.93 34.07
C PRO A 56 -6.55 -4.39 34.37
N VAL A 57 -6.08 -5.30 33.49
CA VAL A 57 -6.12 -6.74 33.65
C VAL A 57 -4.69 -7.26 33.51
N SER A 58 -4.24 -8.08 34.45
CA SER A 58 -2.86 -8.58 34.46
C SER A 58 -2.56 -9.39 33.20
N GLY A 59 -1.47 -9.02 32.52
CA GLY A 59 -1.02 -9.73 31.30
C GLY A 59 -1.73 -9.32 30.01
N LEU A 60 -2.69 -8.38 30.06
CA LEU A 60 -3.36 -7.85 28.88
C LEU A 60 -2.84 -6.45 28.52
N PRO A 61 -2.96 -6.02 27.24
CA PRO A 61 -2.61 -4.67 26.82
C PRO A 61 -3.55 -3.66 27.46
N SER A 62 -3.06 -2.44 27.74
CA SER A 62 -3.87 -1.37 28.31
C SER A 62 -4.83 -0.70 27.32
N SER A 63 -4.54 -0.84 26.03
CA SER A 63 -5.34 -0.28 24.93
C SER A 63 -5.25 -1.12 23.67
N PHE A 64 -6.20 -0.88 22.77
CA PHE A 64 -6.27 -1.47 21.44
C PHE A 64 -6.93 -0.50 20.46
N ILE A 65 -6.77 -0.76 19.16
CA ILE A 65 -7.38 0.03 18.10
C ILE A 65 -8.57 -0.71 17.53
N VAL A 66 -9.68 0.01 17.37
CA VAL A 66 -10.84 -0.43 16.61
C VAL A 66 -10.90 0.34 15.31
N LYS A 67 -10.98 -0.37 14.19
CA LYS A 67 -11.22 0.20 12.87
C LYS A 67 -12.62 -0.21 12.41
N LYS A 68 -13.53 0.74 12.27
CA LYS A 68 -14.93 0.54 11.87
C LYS A 68 -15.23 1.26 10.57
N VAL A 69 -15.94 0.61 9.69
CA VAL A 69 -16.46 1.26 8.46
C VAL A 69 -17.64 2.15 8.82
N GLU A 70 -17.54 3.45 8.49
CA GLU A 70 -18.59 4.45 8.76
C GLU A 70 -19.57 4.62 7.59
N ALA A 71 -19.09 4.40 6.35
CA ALA A 71 -19.94 4.49 5.17
C ALA A 71 -21.11 3.49 5.27
N GLN A 72 -22.15 3.65 4.43
CA GLN A 72 -23.33 2.76 4.37
C GLN A 72 -22.92 1.28 4.21
N TYR A 73 -22.23 0.77 5.25
CA TYR A 73 -21.70 -0.59 5.28
C TYR A 73 -22.84 -1.61 5.27
N ASN A 74 -22.73 -2.56 4.38
CA ASN A 74 -23.59 -3.75 4.35
C ASN A 74 -22.70 -4.95 3.97
N PRO A 75 -22.55 -5.94 4.90
CA PRO A 75 -21.66 -7.08 4.69
C PRO A 75 -22.03 -7.96 3.48
N ASP A 76 -23.27 -7.88 3.00
CA ASP A 76 -23.75 -8.68 1.87
C ASP A 76 -23.61 -7.96 0.51
N ARG A 77 -23.12 -6.71 0.52
CA ARG A 77 -22.78 -6.00 -0.72
C ARG A 77 -21.41 -6.43 -1.25
N THR A 78 -21.27 -6.32 -2.58
CA THR A 78 -20.00 -6.55 -3.29
C THR A 78 -19.34 -5.25 -3.76
N ASP A 79 -19.73 -4.12 -3.15
CA ASP A 79 -19.18 -2.81 -3.47
C ASP A 79 -17.71 -2.66 -3.02
N TRP A 80 -17.12 -1.53 -3.41
CA TRP A 80 -15.72 -1.26 -3.16
C TRP A 80 -15.39 -1.11 -1.66
N ASP A 81 -16.25 -0.48 -0.87
CA ASP A 81 -16.00 -0.24 0.56
C ASP A 81 -16.10 -1.53 1.38
N THR A 82 -17.09 -2.36 1.09
CA THR A 82 -17.23 -3.69 1.69
C THR A 82 -16.03 -4.59 1.35
N ARG A 83 -15.56 -4.55 0.09
CA ARG A 83 -14.37 -5.29 -0.34
C ARG A 83 -13.11 -4.84 0.42
N ARG A 84 -12.90 -3.53 0.56
CA ARG A 84 -11.76 -2.97 1.31
C ARG A 84 -11.76 -3.42 2.78
N PHE A 85 -12.92 -3.43 3.40
CA PHE A 85 -13.05 -3.93 4.77
C PHE A 85 -12.66 -5.41 4.90
N PHE A 86 -13.13 -6.26 3.99
CA PHE A 86 -12.78 -7.68 4.00
C PHE A 86 -11.32 -7.93 3.64
N ASN A 87 -10.72 -7.13 2.78
CA ASN A 87 -9.29 -7.18 2.52
C ASN A 87 -8.50 -6.87 3.78
N ASP A 88 -8.85 -5.79 4.48
CA ASP A 88 -8.17 -5.35 5.70
C ASP A 88 -8.28 -6.39 6.83
N TRP A 89 -9.48 -6.92 7.05
CA TRP A 89 -9.71 -8.02 7.97
C TRP A 89 -8.87 -9.24 7.60
N THR A 90 -9.04 -9.73 6.38
CA THR A 90 -8.36 -10.96 5.94
C THR A 90 -6.84 -10.80 5.96
N GLY A 91 -6.33 -9.66 5.50
CA GLY A 91 -4.90 -9.34 5.52
C GLY A 91 -4.34 -9.35 6.93
N SER A 92 -4.97 -8.60 7.84
CA SER A 92 -4.58 -8.55 9.26
C SER A 92 -4.62 -9.94 9.90
N GLN A 93 -5.70 -10.70 9.72
CA GLN A 93 -5.84 -12.05 10.26
C GLN A 93 -4.82 -13.01 9.66
N PHE A 94 -4.66 -13.02 8.33
CA PHE A 94 -3.75 -13.90 7.62
C PHE A 94 -2.30 -13.70 8.08
N LEU A 95 -1.82 -12.46 8.15
CA LEU A 95 -0.45 -12.14 8.56
C LEU A 95 -0.16 -12.53 10.01
N ASN A 96 -1.19 -12.60 10.86
CA ASN A 96 -1.07 -13.08 12.23
C ASN A 96 -1.12 -14.62 12.36
N THR A 97 -1.55 -15.34 11.30
CA THR A 97 -1.63 -16.81 11.31
C THR A 97 -0.41 -17.48 10.67
N ILE A 98 0.34 -16.76 9.83
CA ILE A 98 1.52 -17.34 9.19
C ILE A 98 2.69 -17.48 10.18
N PRO A 99 3.40 -18.62 10.18
CA PRO A 99 4.59 -18.78 10.99
C PRO A 99 5.70 -17.88 10.45
N SER A 100 6.07 -16.85 11.21
CA SER A 100 7.16 -15.93 10.91
C SER A 100 7.90 -15.54 12.18
N LYS A 101 9.19 -15.24 12.04
CA LYS A 101 10.00 -14.58 13.10
C LYS A 101 9.77 -13.06 13.12
N PHE A 102 9.08 -12.54 12.09
CA PHE A 102 8.74 -11.14 11.93
C PHE A 102 7.25 -10.93 12.19
N GLN A 103 6.93 -9.93 12.96
CA GLN A 103 5.56 -9.48 13.12
C GLN A 103 5.30 -8.43 12.03
N HIS A 104 4.64 -8.82 10.93
CA HIS A 104 4.42 -7.99 9.75
C HIS A 104 3.39 -6.87 9.98
N SER A 105 2.47 -7.09 10.92
CA SER A 105 1.33 -6.21 11.21
C SER A 105 1.09 -6.14 12.71
N PRO A 106 0.28 -5.20 13.21
CA PRO A 106 -0.28 -5.28 14.55
C PRO A 106 -0.97 -6.62 14.81
N ILE A 107 -1.02 -7.05 16.06
CA ILE A 107 -1.75 -8.27 16.44
C ILE A 107 -3.23 -8.06 16.11
N PHE A 108 -3.83 -9.03 15.44
CA PHE A 108 -5.25 -9.06 15.13
C PHE A 108 -6.01 -9.83 16.24
N TYR A 109 -6.88 -9.14 16.94
CA TYR A 109 -7.67 -9.73 18.02
C TYR A 109 -9.01 -10.29 17.54
N GLY A 110 -9.55 -9.80 16.43
CA GLY A 110 -10.82 -10.25 15.88
C GLY A 110 -11.61 -9.12 15.24
N GLY A 111 -12.88 -9.38 14.99
CA GLY A 111 -13.79 -8.40 14.41
C GLY A 111 -15.23 -8.88 14.42
N ASP A 112 -16.14 -8.02 13.98
CA ASP A 112 -17.55 -8.33 13.78
C ASP A 112 -17.94 -7.95 12.33
N ARG A 113 -18.32 -8.99 11.56
CA ARG A 113 -18.68 -8.85 10.16
C ARG A 113 -19.92 -7.98 9.96
N ASP A 114 -20.91 -8.17 10.82
CA ASP A 114 -22.21 -7.52 10.65
C ASP A 114 -22.17 -6.06 11.11
N LEU A 115 -21.38 -5.77 12.14
CA LEU A 115 -21.14 -4.40 12.64
C LEU A 115 -20.01 -3.68 11.89
N GLY A 116 -19.26 -4.36 11.02
CA GLY A 116 -18.24 -3.78 10.16
C GLY A 116 -17.01 -3.24 10.89
N PHE A 117 -16.49 -3.95 11.88
CA PHE A 117 -15.27 -3.53 12.58
C PHE A 117 -14.25 -4.65 12.79
N ILE A 118 -13.00 -4.26 12.94
CA ILE A 118 -11.89 -5.10 13.40
C ILE A 118 -11.24 -4.49 14.63
N VAL A 119 -10.63 -5.34 15.45
CA VAL A 119 -9.84 -4.96 16.64
C VAL A 119 -8.42 -5.44 16.48
N ILE A 120 -7.47 -4.52 16.59
CA ILE A 120 -6.03 -4.75 16.42
C ILE A 120 -5.23 -4.16 17.58
N GLU A 121 -3.98 -4.58 17.71
CA GLU A 121 -3.01 -4.05 18.66
C GLU A 121 -2.86 -2.53 18.52
N ASP A 122 -2.82 -1.82 19.64
CA ASP A 122 -2.40 -0.43 19.72
C ASP A 122 -0.86 -0.37 19.78
N VAL A 123 -0.23 -0.13 18.64
CA VAL A 123 1.21 0.11 18.55
C VAL A 123 1.48 1.55 18.97
N GLN A 124 1.53 1.79 20.31
CA GLN A 124 1.56 3.12 20.91
C GLN A 124 2.77 3.97 20.50
N HIS A 125 2.54 5.29 20.38
CA HIS A 125 3.55 6.35 20.26
C HIS A 125 4.64 6.05 19.20
N ARG A 126 4.22 5.63 18.02
CA ARG A 126 5.14 5.30 16.94
C ARG A 126 5.00 6.29 15.80
N ASN A 127 6.15 6.67 15.27
CA ASN A 127 6.23 7.41 14.03
C ASN A 127 5.91 6.48 12.86
N THR A 128 5.52 7.06 11.76
CA THR A 128 5.47 6.36 10.48
C THR A 128 6.78 6.56 9.71
N LEU A 129 6.93 5.95 8.56
CA LEU A 129 8.07 6.21 7.69
C LEU A 129 8.05 7.64 7.10
N VAL A 130 6.94 8.38 7.27
CA VAL A 130 6.80 9.77 6.80
C VAL A 130 7.73 10.70 7.56
N GLU A 131 7.81 10.59 8.89
CA GLU A 131 8.59 11.49 9.73
C GLU A 131 10.07 11.48 9.39
N PRO A 132 10.79 10.34 9.26
CA PRO A 132 12.18 10.36 8.84
C PRO A 132 12.36 10.91 7.42
N LEU A 133 11.42 10.69 6.49
CA LEU A 133 11.53 11.18 5.11
C LEU A 133 11.33 12.70 5.00
N LEU A 134 10.39 13.26 5.77
CA LEU A 134 10.10 14.69 5.80
C LEU A 134 10.95 15.46 6.81
N GLY A 135 11.72 14.75 7.64
CA GLY A 135 12.69 15.32 8.56
C GLY A 135 13.98 15.76 7.89
N ASN A 136 14.99 16.02 8.69
CA ASN A 136 16.33 16.49 8.26
C ASN A 136 17.47 15.51 8.64
N ASP A 137 17.17 14.38 9.26
CA ASP A 137 18.16 13.35 9.59
C ASP A 137 18.27 12.34 8.45
N ARG A 138 19.26 12.55 7.59
CA ARG A 138 19.56 11.69 6.45
C ARG A 138 19.85 10.24 6.89
N ASN A 139 20.64 10.05 7.93
CA ASN A 139 21.05 8.71 8.36
C ASN A 139 19.85 7.90 8.86
N TYR A 140 18.96 8.56 9.60
CA TYR A 140 17.73 7.91 10.07
C TYR A 140 16.78 7.60 8.90
N ALA A 141 16.64 8.50 7.93
CA ALA A 141 15.84 8.25 6.73
C ALA A 141 16.40 7.10 5.87
N GLU A 142 17.73 7.03 5.67
CA GLU A 142 18.38 5.92 4.97
C GLU A 142 18.16 4.59 5.70
N TRP A 143 18.38 4.54 7.00
CA TRP A 143 18.13 3.36 7.83
C TRP A 143 16.67 2.91 7.71
N ALA A 144 15.71 3.83 7.86
CA ALA A 144 14.29 3.54 7.82
C ALA A 144 13.86 2.96 6.45
N LEU A 145 14.39 3.48 5.34
CA LEU A 145 14.12 2.95 3.99
C LEU A 145 14.73 1.55 3.77
N LEU A 146 15.89 1.26 4.33
CA LEU A 146 16.46 -0.08 4.29
C LEU A 146 15.67 -1.07 5.16
N GLN A 147 15.15 -0.63 6.32
CA GLN A 147 14.21 -1.42 7.12
C GLN A 147 12.88 -1.64 6.38
N TYR A 148 12.38 -0.65 5.64
CA TYR A 148 11.21 -0.81 4.79
C TYR A 148 11.43 -1.89 3.72
N ALA A 149 12.56 -1.85 3.02
CA ALA A 149 12.92 -2.88 2.04
C ALA A 149 13.04 -4.27 2.70
N THR A 150 13.56 -4.33 3.92
CA THR A 150 13.63 -5.55 4.73
C THR A 150 12.24 -6.07 5.08
N CYS A 151 11.36 -5.19 5.54
CA CYS A 151 9.99 -5.52 5.91
C CYS A 151 9.21 -6.12 4.72
N LEU A 152 9.26 -5.48 3.55
CA LEU A 152 8.62 -5.98 2.33
C LEU A 152 9.24 -7.30 1.86
N GLY A 153 10.57 -7.40 1.86
CA GLY A 153 11.25 -8.64 1.48
C GLY A 153 10.86 -9.82 2.36
N GLN A 154 10.71 -9.59 3.66
CA GLN A 154 10.29 -10.60 4.61
C GLN A 154 8.80 -10.95 4.45
N LEU A 155 7.91 -9.95 4.28
CA LEU A 155 6.49 -10.15 4.01
C LEU A 155 6.28 -11.06 2.81
N HIS A 156 6.90 -10.71 1.68
CA HIS A 156 6.76 -11.49 0.45
C HIS A 156 7.37 -12.87 0.59
N SER A 157 8.54 -12.99 1.19
CA SER A 157 9.24 -14.26 1.44
C SER A 157 8.39 -15.23 2.29
N ASP A 158 7.78 -14.74 3.37
CA ASP A 158 6.98 -15.55 4.29
C ASP A 158 5.61 -15.96 3.72
N THR A 159 5.12 -15.24 2.71
CA THR A 159 3.78 -15.45 2.14
C THR A 159 3.79 -16.18 0.79
N LEU A 160 4.97 -16.45 0.20
CA LEU A 160 5.07 -17.26 -1.01
C LEU A 160 4.38 -18.62 -0.83
N GLY A 161 3.55 -18.98 -1.81
CA GLY A 161 2.83 -20.26 -1.83
C GLY A 161 1.64 -20.36 -0.87
N LYS A 162 1.30 -19.32 -0.11
CA LYS A 162 0.24 -19.36 0.92
C LYS A 162 -1.10 -18.76 0.46
N VAL A 163 -1.31 -18.64 -0.84
CA VAL A 163 -2.56 -18.10 -1.41
C VAL A 163 -3.79 -18.90 -1.02
N ALA A 164 -3.66 -20.20 -0.79
CA ALA A 164 -4.78 -21.07 -0.43
C ALA A 164 -5.30 -20.74 0.98
N GLU A 165 -4.39 -20.50 1.93
CA GLU A 165 -4.73 -20.11 3.30
C GLU A 165 -5.45 -18.77 3.33
N PHE A 166 -4.94 -17.79 2.59
CA PHE A 166 -5.59 -16.48 2.44
C PHE A 166 -6.99 -16.61 1.84
N LYS A 167 -7.13 -17.34 0.72
CA LYS A 167 -8.42 -17.57 0.07
C LYS A 167 -9.43 -18.21 1.02
N LYS A 168 -9.00 -19.16 1.85
CA LYS A 168 -9.87 -19.81 2.84
C LYS A 168 -10.42 -18.81 3.84
N LEU A 169 -9.57 -17.91 4.37
CA LEU A 169 -10.00 -16.86 5.30
C LEU A 169 -10.94 -15.86 4.62
N TYR A 170 -10.59 -15.42 3.42
CA TYR A 170 -11.41 -14.47 2.65
C TYR A 170 -12.80 -15.03 2.35
N LYS A 171 -12.89 -16.28 1.90
CA LYS A 171 -14.17 -16.95 1.62
C LYS A 171 -15.02 -17.21 2.88
N ALA A 172 -14.41 -17.36 4.05
CA ALA A 172 -15.14 -17.47 5.31
C ALA A 172 -15.84 -16.15 5.69
N LEU A 173 -15.25 -15.00 5.32
CA LEU A 173 -15.85 -13.68 5.55
C LEU A 173 -16.84 -13.29 4.45
N SER A 174 -16.53 -13.61 3.21
CA SER A 174 -17.31 -13.23 2.03
C SER A 174 -17.35 -14.35 1.01
N PRO A 175 -18.33 -15.29 1.15
CA PRO A 175 -18.46 -16.44 0.24
C PRO A 175 -18.65 -16.05 -1.23
N GLU A 176 -19.34 -14.92 -1.49
CA GLU A 176 -19.73 -14.47 -2.81
C GLU A 176 -18.66 -13.60 -3.50
N MET A 177 -17.69 -13.08 -2.74
CA MET A 177 -16.64 -12.21 -3.30
C MET A 177 -15.34 -12.96 -3.54
N GLU A 178 -14.60 -12.48 -4.55
CA GLU A 178 -13.19 -12.82 -4.74
C GLU A 178 -12.33 -11.57 -4.51
N PHE A 179 -11.15 -11.76 -3.92
CA PHE A 179 -10.21 -10.65 -3.78
C PHE A 179 -9.76 -10.19 -5.17
N ALA A 180 -9.67 -8.87 -5.34
CA ALA A 180 -9.23 -8.29 -6.59
C ALA A 180 -7.72 -8.46 -6.77
N ARG A 181 -7.29 -8.69 -8.01
CA ARG A 181 -5.89 -8.57 -8.42
C ARG A 181 -5.70 -7.28 -9.21
N SER A 182 -4.48 -6.81 -9.24
CA SER A 182 -4.08 -5.72 -10.13
C SER A 182 -4.32 -6.11 -11.58
N ASN A 183 -4.79 -5.16 -12.36
CA ASN A 183 -5.02 -5.35 -13.80
C ASN A 183 -4.71 -4.07 -14.56
N LEU A 184 -4.48 -4.22 -15.87
CA LEU A 184 -4.30 -3.11 -16.81
C LEU A 184 -5.41 -3.11 -17.85
N ASN A 185 -6.02 -1.96 -18.06
CA ASN A 185 -6.89 -1.74 -19.20
C ASN A 185 -6.08 -1.12 -20.35
N ILE A 186 -5.44 -2.00 -21.16
CA ILE A 186 -4.55 -1.58 -22.25
C ILE A 186 -5.30 -0.71 -23.27
N GLN A 187 -6.54 -1.05 -23.62
CA GLN A 187 -7.36 -0.31 -24.58
C GLN A 187 -7.67 1.12 -24.10
N GLN A 188 -7.84 1.28 -22.79
CA GLN A 188 -8.04 2.61 -22.21
C GLN A 188 -6.77 3.47 -22.30
N HIS A 189 -5.59 2.88 -22.07
CA HIS A 189 -4.31 3.56 -22.24
C HIS A 189 -4.08 3.97 -23.69
N GLU A 190 -4.32 3.06 -24.64
CA GLU A 190 -4.23 3.37 -26.07
C GLU A 190 -5.16 4.53 -26.45
N SER A 191 -6.42 4.46 -26.05
CA SER A 191 -7.40 5.50 -26.34
C SER A 191 -6.98 6.89 -25.83
N ARG A 192 -6.38 6.95 -24.61
CA ARG A 192 -5.85 8.20 -24.04
C ARG A 192 -4.68 8.75 -24.86
N LEU A 193 -3.70 7.89 -25.17
CA LEU A 193 -2.51 8.30 -25.90
C LEU A 193 -2.87 8.73 -27.34
N LYS A 194 -3.79 8.05 -27.99
CA LYS A 194 -4.29 8.42 -29.33
C LYS A 194 -4.93 9.80 -29.33
N LYS A 195 -5.70 10.18 -28.31
CA LYS A 195 -6.24 11.56 -28.16
C LYS A 195 -5.15 12.61 -28.08
N LEU A 196 -3.95 12.26 -27.65
CA LEU A 196 -2.77 13.12 -27.59
C LEU A 196 -1.91 13.06 -28.86
N GLY A 197 -2.36 12.34 -29.90
CA GLY A 197 -1.59 12.15 -31.13
C GLY A 197 -0.46 11.13 -31.01
N ILE A 198 -0.45 10.29 -29.97
CA ILE A 198 0.57 9.28 -29.75
C ILE A 198 -0.03 7.90 -30.07
N GLU A 199 0.39 7.33 -31.19
CA GLU A 199 0.01 5.99 -31.58
C GLU A 199 0.94 4.96 -30.96
N LEU A 200 0.36 3.84 -30.47
CA LEU A 200 1.12 2.70 -29.97
C LEU A 200 1.67 1.90 -31.14
N LYS A 201 2.98 1.67 -31.14
CA LYS A 201 3.65 0.77 -32.07
C LYS A 201 3.52 -0.68 -31.58
N SER A 202 3.74 -1.65 -32.49
CA SER A 202 3.62 -3.07 -32.17
C SER A 202 4.51 -3.51 -31.00
N ASN A 203 5.74 -2.97 -30.88
CA ASN A 203 6.62 -3.28 -29.75
C ASN A 203 6.09 -2.75 -28.42
N CYS A 204 5.40 -1.60 -28.41
CA CYS A 204 4.75 -1.09 -27.19
C CYS A 204 3.57 -2.00 -26.76
N TRP A 205 2.81 -2.52 -27.73
CA TRP A 205 1.75 -3.49 -27.43
C TRP A 205 2.30 -4.75 -26.77
N LEU A 206 3.41 -5.30 -27.28
CA LEU A 206 4.08 -6.46 -26.68
C LEU A 206 4.56 -6.16 -25.24
N ASP A 207 5.07 -4.96 -25.01
CA ASP A 207 5.48 -4.56 -23.67
C ASP A 207 4.30 -4.46 -22.70
N LEU A 208 3.16 -3.90 -23.14
CA LEU A 208 1.93 -3.83 -22.33
C LEU A 208 1.37 -5.24 -22.03
N GLU A 209 1.42 -6.15 -23.00
CA GLU A 209 1.03 -7.55 -22.80
C GLU A 209 1.98 -8.25 -21.82
N THR A 210 3.28 -7.94 -21.84
CA THR A 210 4.27 -8.47 -20.91
C THR A 210 3.94 -8.05 -19.47
N ILE A 211 3.61 -6.78 -19.23
CA ILE A 211 3.19 -6.30 -17.91
C ILE A 211 1.87 -6.98 -17.51
N ASN A 212 0.91 -7.07 -18.40
CA ASN A 212 -0.38 -7.72 -18.11
C ASN A 212 -0.21 -9.22 -17.79
N THR A 213 0.72 -9.88 -18.46
CA THR A 213 1.08 -11.27 -18.15
C THR A 213 1.69 -11.41 -16.77
N MET A 214 2.57 -10.49 -16.35
CA MET A 214 3.09 -10.44 -15.00
C MET A 214 1.98 -10.37 -13.94
N LEU A 215 0.96 -9.54 -14.19
CA LEU A 215 -0.17 -9.36 -13.27
C LEU A 215 -1.10 -10.59 -13.26
N SER A 216 -1.44 -11.12 -14.43
CA SER A 216 -2.36 -12.26 -14.55
C SER A 216 -1.72 -13.59 -14.13
N ASN A 217 -0.41 -13.74 -14.30
CA ASN A 217 0.36 -14.93 -13.95
C ASN A 217 1.65 -14.59 -13.20
N PRO A 218 1.58 -14.23 -11.92
CA PRO A 218 2.73 -13.86 -11.09
C PRO A 218 3.77 -14.98 -10.89
N GLY A 219 3.41 -16.24 -11.17
CA GLY A 219 4.32 -17.38 -11.09
C GLY A 219 4.95 -17.55 -9.72
N LYS A 220 6.28 -17.61 -9.68
CA LYS A 220 7.08 -17.75 -8.44
C LYS A 220 7.06 -16.52 -7.54
N PHE A 221 6.61 -15.39 -8.04
CA PHE A 221 6.50 -14.13 -7.28
C PHE A 221 5.10 -13.87 -6.73
N LEU A 222 4.20 -14.87 -6.77
CA LEU A 222 2.88 -14.75 -6.16
C LEU A 222 3.00 -14.74 -4.64
N ALA A 223 2.88 -13.57 -4.05
CA ALA A 223 2.96 -13.34 -2.61
C ALA A 223 1.81 -12.46 -2.14
N TYR A 224 1.63 -12.31 -0.84
CA TYR A 224 0.74 -11.29 -0.31
C TYR A 224 1.40 -9.93 -0.48
N VAL A 225 0.73 -9.04 -1.18
CA VAL A 225 1.16 -7.65 -1.41
C VAL A 225 0.23 -6.68 -0.72
N HIS A 226 0.78 -5.57 -0.28
CA HIS A 226 0.02 -4.50 0.36
C HIS A 226 -0.70 -3.63 -0.67
N THR A 227 -0.09 -3.42 -1.82
CA THR A 227 -0.47 -2.55 -2.95
C THR A 227 -0.56 -1.04 -2.62
N ASP A 228 -0.63 -0.69 -1.34
CA ASP A 228 -0.55 0.68 -0.82
C ASP A 228 0.49 0.75 0.31
N ALA A 229 1.70 0.20 0.06
CA ALA A 229 2.82 0.22 0.99
C ALA A 229 3.45 1.62 1.09
N CYS A 230 2.60 2.60 1.34
CA CYS A 230 2.95 4.00 1.51
C CYS A 230 3.69 4.25 2.83
N PRO A 231 4.55 5.27 2.92
CA PRO A 231 5.22 5.64 4.16
C PRO A 231 4.32 5.82 5.37
N ASP A 232 3.11 6.33 5.21
CA ASP A 232 2.12 6.51 6.26
C ASP A 232 1.46 5.20 6.73
N ASN A 233 1.57 4.13 5.93
CA ASN A 233 1.10 2.78 6.29
C ASN A 233 2.21 1.90 6.89
N VAL A 234 3.34 2.50 7.28
CA VAL A 234 4.51 1.80 7.84
C VAL A 234 4.86 2.40 9.20
N LEU A 235 4.58 1.64 10.26
CA LEU A 235 4.87 2.06 11.63
C LEU A 235 6.29 1.66 12.03
N ASP A 236 7.03 2.61 12.59
CA ASP A 236 8.30 2.36 13.25
C ASP A 236 8.06 1.95 14.71
N THR A 237 8.44 0.74 15.07
CA THR A 237 8.35 0.22 16.44
C THR A 237 9.66 0.36 17.23
N GLY A 238 10.62 1.10 16.69
CA GLY A 238 11.93 1.38 17.27
C GLY A 238 13.01 0.38 16.84
N ASP A 239 12.70 -0.88 16.74
CA ASP A 239 13.61 -1.96 16.29
C ASP A 239 13.21 -2.57 14.93
N LYS A 240 11.96 -2.40 14.53
CA LYS A 240 11.38 -2.99 13.32
C LYS A 240 10.30 -2.09 12.73
N LEU A 241 9.91 -2.37 11.49
CA LEU A 241 8.76 -1.76 10.87
C LEU A 241 7.60 -2.77 10.80
N ARG A 242 6.37 -2.26 10.94
CA ARG A 242 5.12 -3.02 10.76
C ARG A 242 4.21 -2.30 9.80
N LEU A 243 3.51 -3.07 8.98
CA LEU A 243 2.54 -2.55 8.01
C LEU A 243 1.15 -2.49 8.63
N ILE A 244 0.40 -1.47 8.26
CA ILE A 244 -1.00 -1.27 8.66
C ILE A 244 -1.85 -0.94 7.43
N ASP A 245 -3.17 -1.03 7.55
CA ASP A 245 -4.14 -0.65 6.52
C ASP A 245 -4.10 -1.52 5.26
N PHE A 246 -4.43 -2.82 5.42
CA PHE A 246 -4.39 -3.82 4.36
C PHE A 246 -5.63 -3.79 3.45
N GLU A 247 -6.36 -2.70 3.40
CA GLU A 247 -7.64 -2.58 2.70
C GLU A 247 -7.57 -2.76 1.17
N THR A 248 -6.37 -2.62 0.59
CA THR A 248 -6.09 -2.90 -0.82
C THR A 248 -5.23 -4.15 -1.01
N GLY A 249 -4.81 -4.78 0.10
CA GLY A 249 -3.92 -5.94 0.08
C GLY A 249 -4.56 -7.21 -0.48
N GLY A 250 -3.70 -8.10 -0.95
CA GLY A 250 -4.11 -9.39 -1.51
C GLY A 250 -2.94 -10.15 -2.12
N PHE A 251 -3.22 -11.26 -2.79
CA PHE A 251 -2.18 -12.04 -3.46
C PHE A 251 -1.98 -11.57 -4.90
N ASP A 252 -0.80 -11.00 -5.19
CA ASP A 252 -0.41 -10.50 -6.48
C ASP A 252 1.11 -10.66 -6.71
N HIS A 253 1.65 -10.05 -7.74
CA HIS A 253 3.08 -10.09 -8.03
C HIS A 253 3.87 -9.22 -7.02
N ALA A 254 4.77 -9.84 -6.26
CA ALA A 254 5.53 -9.21 -5.16
C ALA A 254 6.23 -7.90 -5.52
N PHE A 255 6.64 -7.75 -6.78
CA PHE A 255 7.34 -6.55 -7.24
C PHE A 255 6.44 -5.32 -7.36
N ILE A 256 5.11 -5.45 -7.27
CA ILE A 256 4.21 -4.29 -7.17
C ILE A 256 4.61 -3.45 -5.95
N ASP A 257 4.81 -4.08 -4.79
CA ASP A 257 5.27 -3.36 -3.59
C ASP A 257 6.77 -3.03 -3.66
N ALA A 258 7.60 -3.97 -4.14
CA ALA A 258 9.05 -3.78 -4.18
C ALA A 258 9.48 -2.58 -5.04
N ALA A 259 8.74 -2.24 -6.09
CA ALA A 259 9.01 -1.08 -6.95
C ALA A 259 8.47 0.25 -6.39
N CYS A 260 7.73 0.26 -5.26
CA CYS A 260 7.13 1.48 -4.71
C CYS A 260 8.16 2.57 -4.42
N GLY A 261 9.30 2.22 -3.82
CA GLY A 261 10.39 3.19 -3.54
C GLY A 261 10.95 3.80 -4.82
N ARG A 262 11.26 2.99 -5.84
CA ARG A 262 11.76 3.46 -7.14
C ARG A 262 10.75 4.37 -7.82
N MET A 263 9.46 4.04 -7.76
CA MET A 263 8.38 4.83 -8.36
C MET A 263 7.81 5.90 -7.41
N MET A 264 8.57 6.27 -6.37
CA MET A 264 8.24 7.39 -5.46
C MET A 264 6.91 7.21 -4.74
N PHE A 265 6.66 5.99 -4.22
CA PHE A 265 5.45 5.65 -3.50
C PHE A 265 4.17 6.13 -4.24
N PRO A 266 3.74 5.41 -5.28
CA PRO A 266 2.79 5.93 -6.29
C PRO A 266 1.44 6.37 -5.76
N SER A 267 0.93 5.74 -4.73
CA SER A 267 -0.36 6.03 -4.09
C SER A 267 -0.25 7.06 -2.95
N CYS A 268 0.97 7.35 -2.45
CA CYS A 268 1.19 8.16 -1.27
C CYS A 268 0.98 9.66 -1.49
N TRP A 269 0.40 10.32 -0.50
CA TRP A 269 0.29 11.77 -0.46
C TRP A 269 1.64 12.48 -0.27
N CYS A 270 2.60 11.83 0.42
CA CYS A 270 3.92 12.40 0.72
C CYS A 270 4.98 12.13 -0.34
N SER A 271 4.58 11.77 -1.58
CA SER A 271 5.48 11.37 -2.67
C SER A 271 6.49 12.45 -3.04
N LYS A 272 7.78 12.09 -2.98
CA LYS A 272 8.94 12.85 -3.49
C LYS A 272 9.99 11.89 -4.04
N ARG A 273 11.06 12.42 -4.67
CA ARG A 273 12.15 11.59 -5.19
C ARG A 273 13.04 11.06 -4.07
N LEU A 274 13.62 9.88 -4.30
CA LEU A 274 14.70 9.29 -3.51
C LEU A 274 16.02 9.35 -4.29
N PRO A 275 17.19 9.44 -3.62
CA PRO A 275 18.49 9.25 -4.27
C PRO A 275 18.56 7.86 -4.95
N LEU A 276 19.03 7.81 -6.20
CA LEU A 276 19.02 6.56 -6.98
C LEU A 276 19.91 5.47 -6.39
N ASP A 277 21.04 5.84 -5.79
CA ASP A 277 21.93 4.91 -5.09
C ASP A 277 21.25 4.27 -3.88
N LEU A 278 20.46 5.03 -3.14
CA LEU A 278 19.65 4.50 -2.03
C LEU A 278 18.54 3.56 -2.54
N VAL A 279 17.85 3.91 -3.62
CA VAL A 279 16.87 3.02 -4.25
C VAL A 279 17.50 1.68 -4.63
N ARG A 280 18.71 1.69 -5.22
CA ARG A 280 19.44 0.46 -5.55
C ARG A 280 19.83 -0.34 -4.30
N GLN A 281 20.18 0.32 -3.20
CA GLN A 281 20.45 -0.35 -1.91
C GLN A 281 19.17 -0.98 -1.35
N MET A 282 18.02 -0.31 -1.44
CA MET A 282 16.72 -0.88 -1.04
C MET A 282 16.40 -2.14 -1.86
N GLU A 283 16.57 -2.10 -3.17
CA GLU A 283 16.34 -3.25 -4.07
C GLU A 283 17.30 -4.40 -3.77
N HIS A 284 18.56 -4.12 -3.50
CA HIS A 284 19.53 -5.12 -3.10
C HIS A 284 19.16 -5.76 -1.75
N THR A 285 18.76 -4.96 -0.77
CA THR A 285 18.29 -5.43 0.55
C THR A 285 17.06 -6.33 0.41
N TYR A 286 16.06 -5.87 -0.33
CA TYR A 286 14.86 -6.65 -0.65
C TYR A 286 15.20 -7.99 -1.30
N ARG A 287 16.01 -7.96 -2.36
CA ARG A 287 16.44 -9.13 -3.12
C ARG A 287 17.15 -10.15 -2.23
N THR A 288 18.08 -9.68 -1.39
CA THR A 288 18.88 -10.54 -0.47
C THR A 288 17.97 -11.34 0.47
N ILE A 289 16.83 -10.79 0.85
CA ILE A 289 15.86 -11.47 1.71
C ILE A 289 14.99 -12.42 0.88
N LEU A 290 14.46 -11.95 -0.24
CA LEU A 290 13.54 -12.70 -1.09
C LEU A 290 14.15 -14.00 -1.63
N ILE A 291 15.43 -13.99 -2.01
CA ILE A 291 16.12 -15.17 -2.57
C ILE A 291 16.17 -16.37 -1.62
N LYS A 292 15.98 -16.16 -0.32
CA LYS A 292 15.98 -17.24 0.69
C LYS A 292 14.81 -18.22 0.47
N HIS A 293 13.67 -17.71 -0.01
CA HIS A 293 12.46 -18.51 -0.29
C HIS A 293 12.02 -18.46 -1.76
N CYS A 294 12.61 -17.56 -2.56
CA CYS A 294 12.40 -17.43 -4.00
C CYS A 294 13.74 -17.46 -4.76
N PRO A 295 14.40 -18.64 -4.91
CA PRO A 295 15.74 -18.73 -5.51
C PRO A 295 15.85 -18.15 -6.92
N VAL A 296 14.77 -18.15 -7.71
CA VAL A 296 14.76 -17.59 -9.07
C VAL A 296 15.06 -16.08 -9.09
N ALA A 297 14.80 -15.36 -7.98
CA ALA A 297 15.15 -13.95 -7.84
C ALA A 297 16.67 -13.70 -7.78
N LYS A 298 17.48 -14.78 -7.69
CA LYS A 298 18.95 -14.70 -7.78
C LYS A 298 19.42 -14.47 -9.22
N GLU A 299 18.61 -14.79 -10.21
CA GLU A 299 18.92 -14.59 -11.61
C GLU A 299 18.69 -13.11 -11.96
N ASP A 300 19.73 -12.38 -12.40
CA ASP A 300 19.67 -10.96 -12.68
C ASP A 300 18.59 -10.64 -13.71
N GLU A 301 18.54 -11.40 -14.81
CA GLU A 301 17.56 -11.19 -15.85
C GLU A 301 16.12 -11.28 -15.34
N VAL A 302 15.83 -12.23 -14.45
CA VAL A 302 14.50 -12.43 -13.86
C VAL A 302 14.14 -11.29 -12.91
N PHE A 303 15.09 -10.91 -12.05
CA PHE A 303 14.88 -9.83 -11.08
C PHE A 303 14.69 -8.48 -11.77
N GLU A 304 15.56 -8.12 -12.69
CA GLU A 304 15.50 -6.87 -13.45
C GLU A 304 14.24 -6.77 -14.28
N THR A 305 13.83 -7.86 -14.95
CA THR A 305 12.57 -7.91 -15.69
C THR A 305 11.38 -7.62 -14.76
N ALA A 306 11.35 -8.22 -13.59
CA ALA A 306 10.28 -8.01 -12.62
C ALA A 306 10.24 -6.55 -12.10
N VAL A 307 11.42 -5.94 -11.83
CA VAL A 307 11.52 -4.52 -11.43
C VAL A 307 10.96 -3.61 -12.53
N VAL A 308 11.42 -3.78 -13.78
CA VAL A 308 11.00 -2.90 -14.88
C VAL A 308 9.52 -3.04 -15.20
N ASN A 309 9.00 -4.28 -15.19
CA ASN A 309 7.57 -4.52 -15.40
C ASN A 309 6.71 -3.87 -14.31
N ALA A 310 7.14 -3.95 -13.06
CA ALA A 310 6.42 -3.31 -11.94
C ALA A 310 6.50 -1.77 -12.02
N CYS A 311 7.64 -1.21 -12.45
CA CYS A 311 7.74 0.23 -12.74
C CYS A 311 6.80 0.64 -13.89
N GLY A 312 6.71 -0.17 -14.95
CA GLY A 312 5.75 0.03 -16.02
C GLY A 312 4.30 0.00 -15.54
N PHE A 313 3.94 -0.97 -14.69
CA PHE A 313 2.62 -1.04 -14.05
C PHE A 313 2.31 0.25 -13.27
N TRP A 314 3.21 0.72 -12.41
CA TRP A 314 2.98 1.94 -11.63
C TRP A 314 2.91 3.21 -12.46
N LEU A 315 3.67 3.29 -13.55
CA LEU A 315 3.52 4.37 -14.52
C LEU A 315 2.11 4.36 -15.12
N LEU A 316 1.67 3.23 -15.67
CA LEU A 316 0.36 3.07 -16.30
C LEU A 316 -0.78 3.30 -15.31
N TYR A 317 -0.65 2.82 -14.07
CA TYR A 317 -1.59 3.12 -12.99
C TYR A 317 -1.71 4.64 -12.75
N THR A 318 -0.57 5.34 -12.66
CA THR A 318 -0.55 6.80 -12.49
C THR A 318 -1.24 7.51 -13.65
N LEU A 319 -0.90 7.16 -14.89
CA LEU A 319 -1.50 7.75 -16.08
C LEU A 319 -3.00 7.47 -16.16
N SER A 320 -3.43 6.26 -15.80
CA SER A 320 -4.85 5.90 -15.84
C SER A 320 -5.72 6.72 -14.88
N ARG A 321 -5.16 7.10 -13.74
CA ARG A 321 -5.89 7.83 -12.69
C ARG A 321 -5.83 9.34 -12.84
N HIS A 322 -4.72 9.86 -13.34
CA HIS A 322 -4.42 11.27 -13.17
C HIS A 322 -4.19 12.04 -14.47
N LEU A 323 -3.89 11.37 -15.60
CA LEU A 323 -3.50 12.06 -16.82
C LEU A 323 -4.64 12.94 -17.36
N ASP A 324 -5.86 12.41 -17.46
CA ASP A 324 -6.98 13.16 -18.02
C ASP A 324 -7.25 14.45 -17.22
N TYR A 325 -7.25 14.37 -15.89
CA TYR A 325 -7.37 15.54 -15.01
C TYR A 325 -6.20 16.52 -15.19
N ALA A 326 -4.96 15.99 -15.22
CA ALA A 326 -3.75 16.82 -15.33
C ALA A 326 -3.65 17.56 -16.67
N LEU A 327 -4.23 17.03 -17.74
CA LEU A 327 -4.30 17.71 -19.05
C LEU A 327 -5.15 18.98 -19.00
N GLU A 328 -6.22 18.98 -18.20
CA GLU A 328 -7.13 20.12 -18.05
C GLU A 328 -6.57 21.13 -17.04
N LYS A 329 -6.17 20.67 -15.86
CA LYS A 329 -5.65 21.51 -14.77
C LYS A 329 -4.65 20.77 -13.92
N ASP A 330 -3.76 21.50 -13.26
CA ASP A 330 -2.95 20.92 -12.18
C ASP A 330 -3.75 20.94 -10.87
N GLY A 331 -3.35 20.08 -9.95
CA GLY A 331 -3.95 20.00 -8.62
C GLY A 331 -2.97 19.39 -7.63
N ASP A 332 -3.14 19.76 -6.38
CA ASP A 332 -2.34 19.21 -5.30
C ASP A 332 -2.77 17.76 -5.01
N PHE A 333 -1.78 16.91 -4.77
CA PHE A 333 -1.97 15.58 -4.23
C PHE A 333 -0.97 15.41 -3.07
N GLY A 334 -1.39 15.78 -1.88
CA GLY A 334 -0.53 15.90 -0.72
C GLY A 334 0.50 17.01 -0.86
N ILE A 335 1.79 16.67 -0.77
CA ILE A 335 2.91 17.65 -0.77
C ILE A 335 3.54 17.89 -2.15
N SER A 336 2.89 17.46 -3.22
CA SER A 336 3.33 17.65 -4.59
C SER A 336 2.13 17.79 -5.53
N THR A 337 2.35 18.35 -6.74
CA THR A 337 1.27 18.45 -7.70
C THR A 337 1.15 17.18 -8.55
N ILE A 338 -0.02 16.96 -9.14
CA ILE A 338 -0.29 15.81 -10.00
C ILE A 338 0.63 15.82 -11.22
N ARG A 339 0.87 17.00 -11.82
CA ARG A 339 1.78 17.14 -12.99
C ARG A 339 3.22 16.80 -12.62
N GLN A 340 3.73 17.30 -11.48
CA GLN A 340 5.07 16.92 -10.98
C GLN A 340 5.22 15.41 -10.87
N ARG A 341 4.20 14.73 -10.31
CA ARG A 341 4.21 13.28 -10.11
C ARG A 341 4.19 12.49 -11.43
N ILE A 342 3.42 12.94 -12.40
CA ILE A 342 3.35 12.32 -13.73
C ILE A 342 4.71 12.45 -14.44
N LEU A 343 5.28 13.65 -14.50
CA LEU A 343 6.57 13.90 -15.15
C LEU A 343 7.67 13.07 -14.50
N ALA A 344 7.78 13.12 -13.17
CA ALA A 344 8.81 12.39 -12.43
C ALA A 344 8.72 10.87 -12.63
N ARG A 345 7.51 10.29 -12.73
CA ARG A 345 7.33 8.85 -12.97
C ARG A 345 7.61 8.44 -14.40
N LEU A 346 7.29 9.28 -15.38
CA LEU A 346 7.71 9.06 -16.77
C LEU A 346 9.24 9.03 -16.87
N GLU A 347 9.93 10.02 -16.31
CA GLU A 347 11.39 10.09 -16.29
C GLU A 347 12.01 8.87 -15.59
N THR A 348 11.49 8.50 -14.43
CA THR A 348 11.99 7.36 -13.67
C THR A 348 11.79 6.04 -14.42
N PHE A 349 10.62 5.83 -15.02
CA PHE A 349 10.36 4.62 -15.82
C PHE A 349 11.29 4.57 -17.04
N ILE A 350 11.44 5.68 -17.78
CA ILE A 350 12.33 5.78 -18.96
C ILE A 350 13.75 5.41 -18.55
N ALA A 351 14.27 6.01 -17.48
CA ALA A 351 15.61 5.74 -16.97
C ALA A 351 15.79 4.28 -16.53
N THR A 352 14.79 3.70 -15.81
CA THR A 352 14.82 2.32 -15.37
C THR A 352 14.75 1.33 -16.54
N SER A 353 13.87 1.58 -17.51
CA SER A 353 13.78 0.80 -18.74
C SER A 353 15.08 0.83 -19.55
N GLN A 354 15.76 1.97 -19.58
CA GLN A 354 17.06 2.11 -20.23
C GLN A 354 18.18 1.40 -19.45
N GLU A 355 18.23 1.56 -18.13
CA GLU A 355 19.20 0.92 -17.23
C GLU A 355 19.26 -0.60 -17.44
N TYR A 356 18.10 -1.24 -17.50
CA TYR A 356 17.98 -2.69 -17.63
C TYR A 356 17.72 -3.18 -19.06
N ASN A 357 17.61 -2.26 -20.02
CA ASN A 357 17.30 -2.56 -21.43
C ASN A 357 16.06 -3.46 -21.63
N ARG A 358 14.94 -3.08 -20.99
CA ARG A 358 13.64 -3.77 -21.06
C ARG A 358 12.53 -2.81 -21.45
N LEU A 359 11.41 -3.32 -21.95
CA LEU A 359 10.21 -2.56 -22.31
C LEU A 359 10.51 -1.35 -23.22
N SER A 360 11.32 -1.56 -24.28
CA SER A 360 11.80 -0.48 -25.15
C SER A 360 10.67 0.23 -25.92
N GLY A 361 9.61 -0.46 -26.28
CA GLY A 361 8.46 0.11 -26.97
C GLY A 361 7.63 1.03 -26.06
N LEU A 362 7.42 0.61 -24.79
CA LEU A 362 6.77 1.45 -23.79
C LEU A 362 7.66 2.63 -23.40
N ARG A 363 8.99 2.44 -23.31
CA ARG A 363 9.96 3.53 -23.10
C ARG A 363 9.87 4.61 -24.19
N ASP A 364 9.90 4.20 -25.45
CA ASP A 364 9.82 5.12 -26.58
C ASP A 364 8.49 5.87 -26.62
N THR A 365 7.41 5.21 -26.25
CA THR A 365 6.07 5.81 -26.13
C THR A 365 6.03 6.79 -24.95
N SER A 366 6.61 6.42 -23.80
CA SER A 366 6.72 7.28 -22.61
C SER A 366 7.58 8.50 -22.87
N SER A 367 8.67 8.38 -23.64
CA SER A 367 9.52 9.51 -24.01
C SER A 367 8.75 10.53 -24.87
N ARG A 368 8.00 10.06 -25.89
CA ARG A 368 7.13 10.96 -26.70
C ARG A 368 6.06 11.66 -25.84
N LEU A 369 5.47 10.93 -24.88
CA LEU A 369 4.51 11.52 -23.96
C LEU A 369 5.19 12.57 -23.07
N LEU A 370 6.36 12.27 -22.52
CA LEU A 370 7.13 13.19 -21.67
C LEU A 370 7.46 14.48 -22.41
N ASP A 371 7.97 14.41 -23.66
CA ASP A 371 8.29 15.56 -24.51
C ASP A 371 7.05 16.43 -24.74
N LEU A 372 5.91 15.81 -25.05
CA LEU A 372 4.65 16.53 -25.25
C LEU A 372 4.19 17.22 -23.97
N LEU A 373 4.30 16.54 -22.81
CA LEU A 373 3.89 17.11 -21.54
C LEU A 373 4.81 18.23 -21.07
N HIS A 374 6.13 18.15 -21.30
CA HIS A 374 7.07 19.25 -21.02
C HIS A 374 6.74 20.50 -21.85
N GLN A 375 6.37 20.33 -23.12
CA GLN A 375 5.92 21.46 -23.95
C GLN A 375 4.64 22.11 -23.42
N ARG A 376 3.68 21.30 -22.94
CA ARG A 376 2.40 21.79 -22.41
C ARG A 376 2.52 22.39 -21.01
N TRP A 377 3.43 21.84 -20.19
CA TRP A 377 3.58 22.16 -18.76
C TRP A 377 4.97 22.77 -18.48
N SER A 378 5.41 23.68 -19.34
CA SER A 378 6.76 24.27 -19.29
C SER A 378 7.10 24.95 -17.96
N ASN A 379 6.11 25.32 -17.14
CA ASN A 379 6.30 25.98 -15.85
C ASN A 379 6.21 25.02 -14.65
N VAL A 380 6.04 23.71 -14.87
CA VAL A 380 5.98 22.74 -13.78
C VAL A 380 7.39 22.44 -13.30
N ALA A 381 7.67 22.76 -12.04
CA ALA A 381 8.96 22.46 -11.43
C ALA A 381 9.15 20.95 -11.23
N ASP A 382 10.40 20.50 -11.23
CA ASP A 382 10.74 19.12 -10.94
C ASP A 382 10.23 18.69 -9.56
N LEU A 383 9.85 17.42 -9.44
CA LEU A 383 9.56 16.82 -8.14
C LEU A 383 10.88 16.73 -7.34
N PRO A 384 11.00 17.43 -6.19
CA PRO A 384 12.25 17.46 -5.44
C PRO A 384 12.51 16.14 -4.70
N LEU A 385 13.73 15.97 -4.22
CA LEU A 385 14.07 14.95 -3.22
C LEU A 385 13.27 15.17 -1.93
N TYR A 386 13.09 14.08 -1.14
CA TYR A 386 12.62 14.25 0.23
C TYR A 386 13.54 15.18 1.03
N PRO A 387 12.99 15.97 1.97
CA PRO A 387 13.79 16.91 2.77
C PRO A 387 15.01 16.27 3.42
N ALA A 388 14.91 15.05 3.94
CA ALA A 388 16.04 14.33 4.53
C ALA A 388 17.24 14.14 3.59
N PHE A 389 17.05 14.24 2.27
CA PHE A 389 18.09 14.05 1.24
C PHE A 389 18.45 15.33 0.49
N GLN A 390 17.85 16.46 0.83
CA GLN A 390 18.27 17.76 0.31
C GLN A 390 19.54 18.17 1.04
N THR A 391 20.56 18.56 0.29
CA THR A 391 21.73 19.23 0.87
C THR A 391 21.31 20.64 1.29
N GLU A 392 21.72 21.06 2.49
CA GLU A 392 21.59 22.44 2.94
C GLU A 392 22.27 23.42 1.95
#